data_49c991e59a74ca21093a7f07ca7cce45
#
_entry.id   49c991e59a74ca21093a7f07ca7cce45
#
_cell.length_a   1.000
_cell.length_b   1.000
_cell.length_c   1.000
_cell.angle_alpha   90.00
_cell.angle_beta   90.00
_cell.angle_gamma   90.00
#
_symmetry.space_group_name_H-M   'P 1'
#
loop_
_entity.id
_entity.type
_entity.pdbx_description
1 polymer ?
#
loop_
_entity_poly.entity_id
_entity_poly.type
_entity_poly.pdbx_seq_one_letter_code
_entity_poly.pdbx_strand_id
1 'polypeptide(L)'
;MKKRIAAAALALALLLSGCAGDAAQDQGGFAPPEDKRLVIYTSHREEVYEPIIKEFEQRTGVWVEVKTGGTVALLDAIAAGDTDCDLMLGGGVDNISAYSDCFSPYTSVYNDRILPEYRSADGSYTPFSVLPVVLIYNTKLVRRNMPSGWGSLLDEAWRGRIAFADPNVSGSSYTALCTMLQALGGGDELLPEFRQNLEGKILPSSGDVVSTVAEGKCYIGVTVEDIALSGIAEGYNIAIVYPKEGTSAIPDGAAIVNNCAHRENAEAFIDFLLSPDMQRLLPELMHRRSVCTDADITKADGSAVMLIDYDLAAASAGRGETLRLWNGGAAG
;
A
#
# COMPACT_ATOMS: atom_id res chain seq x y z
N MET A 1 35.14 20.85 -71.19
CA MET A 1 34.35 20.15 -70.23
C MET A 1 33.83 21.03 -69.09
N LYS A 2 33.20 22.23 -69.35
CA LYS A 2 32.69 23.14 -68.29
C LYS A 2 31.33 23.74 -68.65
N LYS A 3 30.50 23.12 -69.51
CA LYS A 3 29.19 23.68 -69.92
C LYS A 3 27.98 22.68 -69.79
N ARG A 4 28.09 21.58 -69.01
CA ARG A 4 26.98 20.62 -68.87
C ARG A 4 26.52 20.41 -67.44
N ILE A 5 26.94 21.18 -66.46
CA ILE A 5 26.59 21.11 -65.08
C ILE A 5 25.55 22.17 -64.61
N ALA A 6 25.25 23.15 -65.42
CA ALA A 6 24.37 24.26 -65.10
C ALA A 6 22.87 24.02 -65.40
N ALA A 7 22.50 22.95 -66.07
CA ALA A 7 21.10 22.68 -66.46
C ALA A 7 20.33 21.72 -65.53
N ALA A 8 21.01 21.03 -64.59
CA ALA A 8 20.35 20.09 -63.66
C ALA A 8 19.99 20.70 -62.34
N ALA A 9 20.47 21.92 -62.01
CA ALA A 9 20.16 22.57 -60.70
C ALA A 9 18.90 23.45 -60.72
N LEU A 10 18.31 23.70 -61.92
CA LEU A 10 17.13 24.60 -62.03
C LEU A 10 15.78 23.85 -62.12
N ALA A 11 15.80 22.54 -62.25
CA ALA A 11 14.57 21.73 -62.33
C ALA A 11 14.13 21.14 -60.94
N LEU A 12 14.92 21.33 -59.88
CA LEU A 12 14.57 20.80 -58.53
C LEU A 12 14.03 21.90 -57.58
N ALA A 13 13.95 23.16 -58.03
CA ALA A 13 13.48 24.32 -57.23
C ALA A 13 11.99 24.68 -57.44
N LEU A 14 11.26 23.92 -58.29
CA LEU A 14 9.85 24.23 -58.64
C LEU A 14 8.82 23.22 -58.08
N LEU A 15 9.23 22.32 -57.20
CA LEU A 15 8.27 21.37 -56.58
C LEU A 15 8.06 21.58 -55.06
N LEU A 16 8.49 22.76 -54.54
CA LEU A 16 8.31 23.09 -53.10
C LEU A 16 7.39 24.31 -52.87
N SER A 17 6.53 24.65 -53.82
CA SER A 17 5.54 25.73 -53.65
C SER A 17 4.12 25.12 -53.73
N GLY A 18 3.74 24.36 -52.71
CA GLY A 18 2.41 23.84 -52.62
C GLY A 18 1.97 23.76 -51.15
N CYS A 19 1.00 24.61 -50.78
CA CYS A 19 0.21 24.59 -49.58
C CYS A 19 0.90 24.98 -48.25
N ALA A 20 1.05 26.30 -48.07
CA ALA A 20 0.94 26.87 -46.73
C ALA A 20 -0.57 26.89 -46.37
N GLY A 21 -1.10 25.77 -45.89
CA GLY A 21 -2.32 25.74 -45.08
C GLY A 21 -1.86 25.85 -43.64
N ASP A 22 -2.35 26.84 -42.91
CA ASP A 22 -2.24 26.95 -41.45
C ASP A 22 -2.88 25.71 -40.82
N ALA A 23 -2.12 24.62 -40.72
CA ALA A 23 -2.36 23.59 -39.72
C ALA A 23 -1.50 24.01 -38.52
N ALA A 24 -2.12 24.67 -37.55
CA ALA A 24 -1.61 24.65 -36.20
C ALA A 24 -1.30 23.18 -35.90
N GLN A 25 -0.03 22.79 -35.90
CA GLN A 25 0.41 21.54 -35.37
C GLN A 25 0.14 21.63 -33.86
N ASP A 26 -1.05 21.18 -33.48
CA ASP A 26 -1.30 20.72 -32.16
C ASP A 26 -0.21 19.64 -31.88
N GLN A 27 0.81 20.00 -31.14
CA GLN A 27 1.75 19.08 -30.54
C GLN A 27 1.03 18.46 -29.35
N GLY A 28 -0.15 17.89 -29.61
CA GLY A 28 -0.83 17.01 -28.70
C GLY A 28 0.09 15.83 -28.47
N GLY A 29 0.78 15.82 -27.33
CA GLY A 29 1.40 14.62 -26.82
C GLY A 29 0.35 13.50 -26.92
N PHE A 30 0.78 12.27 -27.11
CA PHE A 30 -0.08 11.08 -27.13
C PHE A 30 -0.77 10.94 -25.77
N ALA A 31 -1.78 11.79 -25.50
CA ALA A 31 -2.66 11.60 -24.38
C ALA A 31 -3.63 10.46 -24.75
N PRO A 32 -3.78 9.44 -23.90
CA PRO A 32 -4.75 8.40 -24.14
C PRO A 32 -6.16 9.02 -24.21
N PRO A 33 -7.11 8.42 -24.96
CA PRO A 33 -8.50 8.83 -24.92
C PRO A 33 -9.04 8.88 -23.49
N GLU A 34 -9.95 9.80 -23.21
CA GLU A 34 -10.46 10.01 -21.84
C GLU A 34 -11.12 8.74 -21.27
N ASP A 35 -11.85 7.98 -22.10
CA ASP A 35 -12.47 6.70 -21.74
C ASP A 35 -11.45 5.57 -21.50
N LYS A 36 -10.16 5.82 -21.73
CA LYS A 36 -9.05 4.89 -21.54
C LYS A 36 -8.03 5.41 -20.49
N ARG A 37 -8.50 6.15 -19.53
CA ARG A 37 -7.66 6.68 -18.43
C ARG A 37 -8.13 6.17 -17.09
N LEU A 38 -7.22 6.07 -16.12
CA LEU A 38 -7.50 5.79 -14.72
C LEU A 38 -6.43 6.47 -13.86
N VAL A 39 -6.83 7.22 -12.86
CA VAL A 39 -5.91 7.85 -11.90
C VAL A 39 -5.99 7.11 -10.58
N ILE A 40 -4.88 6.49 -10.19
CA ILE A 40 -4.77 5.72 -8.95
C ILE A 40 -3.87 6.45 -7.95
N TYR A 41 -4.39 6.69 -6.75
CA TYR A 41 -3.59 7.09 -5.61
C TYR A 41 -3.18 5.86 -4.80
N THR A 42 -1.89 5.72 -4.51
CA THR A 42 -1.40 4.55 -3.77
C THR A 42 -0.31 4.89 -2.76
N SER A 43 -0.38 4.24 -1.60
CA SER A 43 0.69 4.25 -0.59
C SER A 43 1.67 3.08 -0.75
N HIS A 44 1.47 2.25 -1.76
CA HIS A 44 2.37 1.14 -2.05
C HIS A 44 3.69 1.63 -2.65
N ARG A 45 4.74 0.84 -2.41
CA ARG A 45 6.02 0.98 -3.10
C ARG A 45 5.87 0.54 -4.56
N GLU A 46 6.76 1.04 -5.41
CA GLU A 46 6.74 0.77 -6.85
C GLU A 46 6.75 -0.72 -7.16
N GLU A 47 7.56 -1.51 -6.44
CA GLU A 47 7.67 -2.95 -6.62
C GLU A 47 6.36 -3.70 -6.37
N VAL A 48 5.42 -3.09 -5.64
CA VAL A 48 4.09 -3.67 -5.37
C VAL A 48 3.08 -3.27 -6.43
N TYR A 49 2.96 -1.95 -6.71
CA TYR A 49 1.89 -1.51 -7.62
C TYR A 49 2.25 -1.65 -9.10
N GLU A 50 3.52 -1.50 -9.48
CA GLU A 50 3.93 -1.50 -10.89
C GLU A 50 3.57 -2.81 -11.63
N PRO A 51 3.80 -4.01 -11.08
CA PRO A 51 3.38 -5.25 -11.73
C PRO A 51 1.86 -5.34 -11.91
N ILE A 52 1.08 -4.86 -10.93
CA ILE A 52 -0.39 -4.84 -11.01
C ILE A 52 -0.84 -3.92 -12.15
N ILE A 53 -0.30 -2.70 -12.18
CA ILE A 53 -0.64 -1.69 -13.18
C ILE A 53 -0.30 -2.17 -14.58
N LYS A 54 0.92 -2.65 -14.80
CA LYS A 54 1.36 -3.15 -16.11
C LYS A 54 0.47 -4.27 -16.64
N GLU A 55 0.10 -5.22 -15.78
CA GLU A 55 -0.75 -6.33 -16.18
C GLU A 55 -2.18 -5.84 -16.52
N PHE A 56 -2.71 -4.88 -15.76
CA PHE A 56 -4.00 -4.28 -16.05
C PHE A 56 -4.00 -3.51 -17.38
N GLU A 57 -2.99 -2.65 -17.61
CA GLU A 57 -2.83 -1.91 -18.85
C GLU A 57 -2.72 -2.83 -20.08
N GLN A 58 -1.95 -3.92 -19.96
CA GLN A 58 -1.78 -4.89 -21.04
C GLN A 58 -3.08 -5.61 -21.39
N ARG A 59 -3.91 -5.92 -20.40
CA ARG A 59 -5.19 -6.63 -20.60
C ARG A 59 -6.30 -5.75 -21.12
N THR A 60 -6.33 -4.49 -20.72
CA THR A 60 -7.49 -3.61 -20.95
C THR A 60 -7.23 -2.49 -21.95
N GLY A 61 -5.97 -2.13 -22.16
CA GLY A 61 -5.57 -0.95 -22.91
C GLY A 61 -5.94 0.37 -22.21
N VAL A 62 -6.32 0.32 -20.93
CA VAL A 62 -6.52 1.50 -20.08
C VAL A 62 -5.16 1.97 -19.61
N TRP A 63 -4.86 3.25 -19.79
CA TRP A 63 -3.64 3.88 -19.29
C TRP A 63 -3.84 4.34 -17.85
N VAL A 64 -2.91 4.01 -16.98
CA VAL A 64 -3.00 4.30 -15.55
C VAL A 64 -1.96 5.35 -15.14
N GLU A 65 -2.45 6.46 -14.61
CA GLU A 65 -1.62 7.44 -13.92
C GLU A 65 -1.57 7.11 -12.44
N VAL A 66 -0.35 6.96 -11.89
CA VAL A 66 -0.16 6.62 -10.48
C VAL A 66 0.40 7.81 -9.72
N LYS A 67 -0.25 8.19 -8.62
CA LYS A 67 0.27 9.18 -7.65
C LYS A 67 0.53 8.49 -6.32
N THR A 68 1.77 8.62 -5.86
CA THR A 68 2.23 7.97 -4.64
C THR A 68 2.32 8.94 -3.46
N GLY A 69 2.07 8.44 -2.25
CA GLY A 69 2.17 9.24 -1.02
C GLY A 69 1.97 8.39 0.24
N GLY A 70 2.08 9.03 1.41
CA GLY A 70 1.68 8.39 2.66
C GLY A 70 0.16 8.19 2.70
N THR A 71 -0.30 7.08 3.27
CA THR A 71 -1.73 6.72 3.32
C THR A 71 -2.61 7.87 3.81
N VAL A 72 -2.21 8.51 4.90
CA VAL A 72 -2.99 9.60 5.52
C VAL A 72 -3.07 10.82 4.59
N ALA A 73 -1.93 11.23 4.01
CA ALA A 73 -1.90 12.39 3.13
C ALA A 73 -2.75 12.19 1.87
N LEU A 74 -2.78 10.95 1.32
CA LEU A 74 -3.63 10.62 0.18
C LEU A 74 -5.11 10.63 0.55
N LEU A 75 -5.48 10.04 1.69
CA LEU A 75 -6.85 10.03 2.18
C LEU A 75 -7.35 11.44 2.53
N ASP A 76 -6.50 12.26 3.15
CA ASP A 76 -6.82 13.67 3.45
C ASP A 76 -7.03 14.49 2.17
N ALA A 77 -6.21 14.27 1.13
CA ALA A 77 -6.39 14.92 -0.17
C ALA A 77 -7.71 14.52 -0.84
N ILE A 78 -8.08 13.24 -0.77
CA ILE A 78 -9.38 12.75 -1.26
C ILE A 78 -10.53 13.38 -0.47
N ALA A 79 -10.43 13.44 0.86
CA ALA A 79 -11.45 14.04 1.73
C ALA A 79 -11.60 15.55 1.52
N ALA A 80 -10.53 16.25 1.16
CA ALA A 80 -10.58 17.68 0.82
C ALA A 80 -11.34 17.96 -0.49
N GLY A 81 -11.53 16.94 -1.34
CA GLY A 81 -12.28 17.05 -2.60
C GLY A 81 -11.53 17.77 -3.73
N ASP A 82 -10.28 18.17 -3.53
CA ASP A 82 -9.41 18.76 -4.55
C ASP A 82 -8.47 17.69 -5.11
N THR A 83 -9.05 16.72 -5.81
CA THR A 83 -8.35 15.54 -6.30
C THR A 83 -8.88 15.09 -7.66
N ASP A 84 -7.99 14.58 -8.50
CA ASP A 84 -8.30 13.87 -9.74
C ASP A 84 -8.30 12.34 -9.55
N CYS A 85 -8.21 11.86 -8.32
CA CYS A 85 -8.17 10.45 -7.98
C CYS A 85 -9.46 9.74 -8.37
N ASP A 86 -9.35 8.64 -9.12
CA ASP A 86 -10.47 7.75 -9.40
C ASP A 86 -10.55 6.61 -8.38
N LEU A 87 -9.37 6.11 -7.95
CA LEU A 87 -9.28 4.95 -7.08
C LEU A 87 -8.13 5.08 -6.10
N MET A 88 -8.42 4.88 -4.82
CA MET A 88 -7.40 4.67 -3.78
C MET A 88 -7.01 3.20 -3.76
N LEU A 89 -5.71 2.91 -3.85
CA LEU A 89 -5.17 1.54 -3.80
C LEU A 89 -4.23 1.39 -2.61
N GLY A 90 -4.59 0.56 -1.65
CA GLY A 90 -3.78 0.30 -0.48
C GLY A 90 -4.10 1.17 0.73
N GLY A 91 -3.35 0.97 1.80
CA GLY A 91 -3.47 1.72 3.04
C GLY A 91 -4.15 0.99 4.20
N GLY A 92 -4.65 -0.24 3.97
CA GLY A 92 -5.41 -1.03 4.93
C GLY A 92 -6.88 -0.60 5.02
N VAL A 93 -7.79 -1.57 5.08
CA VAL A 93 -9.23 -1.28 5.13
C VAL A 93 -9.67 -0.54 6.38
N ASP A 94 -8.94 -0.65 7.48
CA ASP A 94 -9.16 0.11 8.72
C ASP A 94 -8.92 1.62 8.52
N ASN A 95 -7.92 1.98 7.72
CA ASN A 95 -7.68 3.37 7.36
C ASN A 95 -8.70 3.89 6.34
N ILE A 96 -9.02 3.10 5.30
CA ILE A 96 -10.01 3.45 4.28
C ILE A 96 -11.39 3.64 4.92
N SER A 97 -11.79 2.75 5.84
CA SER A 97 -13.08 2.82 6.53
C SER A 97 -13.26 4.09 7.35
N ALA A 98 -12.18 4.70 7.86
CA ALA A 98 -12.24 5.98 8.56
C ALA A 98 -12.63 7.15 7.63
N TYR A 99 -12.57 6.95 6.31
CA TYR A 99 -12.92 7.91 5.27
C TYR A 99 -14.03 7.39 4.35
N SER A 100 -14.86 6.46 4.82
CA SER A 100 -15.89 5.78 4.03
C SER A 100 -16.81 6.73 3.26
N ASP A 101 -17.13 7.91 3.84
CA ASP A 101 -17.95 8.95 3.20
C ASP A 101 -17.33 9.51 1.90
N CYS A 102 -16.04 9.28 1.66
CA CYS A 102 -15.35 9.73 0.46
C CYS A 102 -15.44 8.74 -0.69
N PHE A 103 -15.97 7.54 -0.47
CA PHE A 103 -15.93 6.45 -1.42
C PHE A 103 -17.31 5.98 -1.87
N SER A 104 -17.42 5.67 -3.16
CA SER A 104 -18.64 5.13 -3.76
C SER A 104 -18.71 3.62 -3.57
N PRO A 105 -19.86 3.08 -3.13
CA PRO A 105 -20.04 1.64 -3.04
C PRO A 105 -19.85 0.94 -4.39
N TYR A 106 -19.15 -0.18 -4.34
CA TYR A 106 -19.01 -1.11 -5.45
C TYR A 106 -18.93 -2.56 -4.97
N THR A 107 -19.59 -3.45 -5.69
CA THR A 107 -19.53 -4.89 -5.44
C THR A 107 -18.96 -5.59 -6.67
N SER A 108 -17.74 -6.09 -6.58
CA SER A 108 -17.07 -6.82 -7.65
C SER A 108 -17.85 -8.06 -8.08
N VAL A 109 -17.75 -8.43 -9.35
CA VAL A 109 -18.29 -9.70 -9.89
C VAL A 109 -17.66 -10.92 -9.20
N TYR A 110 -16.51 -10.76 -8.53
CA TYR A 110 -15.82 -11.81 -7.78
C TYR A 110 -16.03 -11.73 -6.26
N ASN A 111 -16.94 -10.88 -5.79
CA ASN A 111 -17.15 -10.65 -4.35
C ASN A 111 -17.43 -11.94 -3.55
N ASP A 112 -18.11 -12.92 -4.16
CA ASP A 112 -18.43 -14.20 -3.50
C ASP A 112 -17.19 -15.06 -3.21
N ARG A 113 -16.06 -14.77 -3.85
CA ARG A 113 -14.78 -15.45 -3.61
C ARG A 113 -14.05 -14.91 -2.39
N ILE A 114 -14.34 -13.69 -1.97
CA ILE A 114 -13.72 -13.08 -0.78
C ILE A 114 -14.22 -13.82 0.46
N LEU A 115 -13.31 -14.14 1.37
CA LEU A 115 -13.67 -14.67 2.69
C LEU A 115 -14.69 -13.74 3.38
N PRO A 116 -15.79 -14.26 3.95
CA PRO A 116 -16.86 -13.43 4.51
C PRO A 116 -16.39 -12.39 5.52
N GLU A 117 -15.40 -12.74 6.36
CA GLU A 117 -14.83 -11.87 7.38
C GLU A 117 -14.08 -10.67 6.84
N TYR A 118 -13.68 -10.68 5.57
CA TYR A 118 -12.96 -9.57 4.94
C TYR A 118 -13.87 -8.65 4.12
N ARG A 119 -15.11 -9.06 3.82
CA ARG A 119 -16.02 -8.31 2.97
C ARG A 119 -16.41 -6.98 3.60
N SER A 120 -16.44 -5.92 2.79
CA SER A 120 -17.02 -4.64 3.20
C SER A 120 -18.52 -4.79 3.47
N ALA A 121 -18.99 -4.24 4.58
CA ALA A 121 -20.42 -4.27 4.93
C ALA A 121 -21.25 -3.32 4.10
N ASP A 122 -20.67 -2.19 3.66
CA ASP A 122 -21.33 -1.12 2.92
C ASP A 122 -20.84 -0.95 1.48
N GLY A 123 -19.80 -1.75 1.09
CA GLY A 123 -19.20 -1.68 -0.23
C GLY A 123 -18.28 -0.48 -0.46
N SER A 124 -17.98 0.32 0.55
CA SER A 124 -17.11 1.50 0.44
C SER A 124 -15.67 1.16 0.08
N TYR A 125 -15.26 -0.07 0.28
CA TYR A 125 -13.96 -0.62 -0.15
C TYR A 125 -14.10 -2.06 -0.65
N THR A 126 -13.12 -2.48 -1.43
CA THR A 126 -12.95 -3.87 -1.86
C THR A 126 -11.60 -4.39 -1.34
N PRO A 127 -11.56 -5.41 -0.47
CA PRO A 127 -10.31 -6.03 -0.04
C PRO A 127 -9.70 -6.83 -1.19
N PHE A 128 -8.38 -6.81 -1.35
CA PHE A 128 -7.72 -7.58 -2.41
C PHE A 128 -6.54 -8.42 -1.96
N SER A 129 -5.91 -8.08 -0.83
CA SER A 129 -4.83 -8.87 -0.23
C SER A 129 -4.89 -8.79 1.29
N VAL A 130 -4.22 -9.73 1.98
CA VAL A 130 -4.17 -9.78 3.44
C VAL A 130 -2.74 -9.53 3.91
N LEU A 131 -2.60 -8.65 4.91
CA LEU A 131 -1.32 -8.17 5.42
C LEU A 131 -1.15 -8.49 6.91
N PRO A 132 -0.60 -9.66 7.28
CA PRO A 132 -0.24 -9.91 8.66
C PRO A 132 0.80 -8.90 9.16
N VAL A 133 0.57 -8.32 10.34
CA VAL A 133 1.57 -7.51 11.02
C VAL A 133 2.57 -8.43 11.72
N VAL A 134 3.85 -8.14 11.56
CA VAL A 134 4.93 -8.97 12.11
C VAL A 134 5.98 -8.13 12.81
N LEU A 135 6.70 -8.76 13.74
CA LEU A 135 7.97 -8.24 14.22
C LEU A 135 9.10 -8.81 13.35
N ILE A 136 10.15 -8.05 13.20
CA ILE A 136 11.40 -8.51 12.60
C ILE A 136 12.57 -8.24 13.54
N TYR A 137 13.63 -9.03 13.39
CA TYR A 137 14.88 -8.74 14.09
C TYR A 137 16.09 -9.02 13.20
N ASN A 138 17.21 -8.33 13.48
CA ASN A 138 18.49 -8.54 12.79
C ASN A 138 19.16 -9.82 13.31
N THR A 139 19.33 -10.85 12.47
CA THR A 139 19.85 -12.17 12.85
C THR A 139 21.35 -12.16 13.20
N LYS A 140 22.10 -11.13 12.79
CA LYS A 140 23.51 -10.97 13.16
C LYS A 140 23.70 -10.35 14.54
N LEU A 141 22.79 -9.45 14.93
CA LEU A 141 22.86 -8.69 16.18
C LEU A 141 22.10 -9.35 17.32
N VAL A 142 20.95 -9.95 17.03
CA VAL A 142 20.08 -10.60 18.00
C VAL A 142 20.26 -12.12 17.89
N ARG A 143 21.13 -12.68 18.74
CA ARG A 143 21.44 -14.12 18.75
C ARG A 143 20.86 -14.86 19.96
N ARG A 144 20.35 -14.12 20.95
CA ARG A 144 19.74 -14.63 22.18
C ARG A 144 18.61 -13.70 22.58
N ASN A 145 17.65 -14.20 23.33
CA ASN A 145 16.48 -13.42 23.78
C ASN A 145 15.78 -12.70 22.61
N MET A 146 15.53 -13.43 21.50
CA MET A 146 14.81 -12.89 20.38
C MET A 146 13.44 -12.34 20.84
N PRO A 147 12.92 -11.28 20.18
CA PRO A 147 11.58 -10.82 20.46
C PRO A 147 10.58 -11.98 20.24
N SER A 148 9.58 -12.09 21.08
CA SER A 148 8.59 -13.18 20.99
C SER A 148 7.17 -12.71 20.74
N GLY A 149 6.93 -11.41 20.86
CA GLY A 149 5.62 -10.81 20.69
C GLY A 149 5.60 -9.34 21.04
N TRP A 150 4.41 -8.79 21.11
CA TRP A 150 4.16 -7.36 21.33
C TRP A 150 4.76 -6.86 22.65
N GLY A 151 4.69 -7.67 23.71
CA GLY A 151 5.30 -7.32 24.99
C GLY A 151 6.80 -7.05 24.90
N SER A 152 7.51 -7.59 23.89
CA SER A 152 8.91 -7.27 23.68
C SER A 152 9.14 -5.79 23.33
N LEU A 153 8.16 -5.11 22.73
CA LEU A 153 8.27 -3.68 22.37
C LEU A 153 8.24 -2.76 23.61
N LEU A 154 7.67 -3.25 24.71
CA LEU A 154 7.57 -2.56 25.99
C LEU A 154 8.77 -2.89 26.91
N ASP A 155 9.55 -3.93 26.60
CA ASP A 155 10.72 -4.32 27.40
C ASP A 155 11.86 -3.29 27.25
N GLU A 156 12.31 -2.76 28.37
CA GLU A 156 13.40 -1.78 28.47
C GLU A 156 14.73 -2.27 27.83
N ALA A 157 14.92 -3.58 27.72
CA ALA A 157 16.07 -4.17 27.04
C ALA A 157 16.16 -3.77 25.55
N TRP A 158 15.06 -3.39 24.95
CA TRP A 158 14.99 -2.95 23.55
C TRP A 158 14.93 -1.42 23.38
N ARG A 159 15.00 -0.66 24.47
CA ARG A 159 14.96 0.81 24.40
C ARG A 159 16.01 1.37 23.44
N GLY A 160 15.60 2.24 22.54
CA GLY A 160 16.43 2.84 21.51
C GLY A 160 16.90 1.86 20.42
N ARG A 161 16.34 0.64 20.36
CA ARG A 161 16.71 -0.40 19.39
C ARG A 161 15.54 -0.87 18.53
N ILE A 162 14.39 -0.22 18.64
CA ILE A 162 13.16 -0.54 17.92
C ILE A 162 13.02 0.39 16.73
N ALA A 163 12.76 -0.15 15.55
CA ALA A 163 12.33 0.59 14.36
C ALA A 163 10.80 0.51 14.24
N PHE A 164 10.16 1.66 14.16
CA PHE A 164 8.72 1.78 13.95
C PHE A 164 8.43 2.98 13.06
N ALA A 165 7.51 2.85 12.12
CA ALA A 165 7.12 3.98 11.27
C ALA A 165 6.04 4.83 11.95
N ASP A 166 5.96 6.09 11.57
CA ASP A 166 5.01 7.03 12.14
C ASP A 166 3.56 6.67 11.76
N PRO A 167 2.68 6.34 12.72
CA PRO A 167 1.28 6.03 12.44
C PRO A 167 0.48 7.25 11.97
N ASN A 168 1.00 8.47 12.13
CA ASN A 168 0.39 9.67 11.54
C ASN A 168 0.52 9.70 10.00
N VAL A 169 1.48 8.96 9.43
CA VAL A 169 1.80 8.98 8.00
C VAL A 169 1.55 7.62 7.36
N SER A 170 1.96 6.56 8.03
CA SER A 170 1.91 5.18 7.54
C SER A 170 0.65 4.46 8.04
N GLY A 171 -0.23 4.07 7.12
CA GLY A 171 -1.43 3.29 7.43
C GLY A 171 -1.11 1.95 8.09
N SER A 172 -0.13 1.19 7.54
CA SER A 172 0.29 -0.10 8.13
C SER A 172 0.88 0.04 9.54
N SER A 173 1.50 1.20 9.85
CA SER A 173 1.98 1.46 11.21
C SER A 173 0.85 1.83 12.15
N TYR A 174 -0.18 2.49 11.67
CA TYR A 174 -1.40 2.69 12.44
C TYR A 174 -2.09 1.36 12.75
N THR A 175 -2.26 0.50 11.74
CA THR A 175 -2.77 -0.87 11.94
C THR A 175 -1.93 -1.65 12.95
N ALA A 176 -0.59 -1.58 12.85
CA ALA A 176 0.31 -2.25 13.78
C ALA A 176 0.18 -1.72 15.21
N LEU A 177 0.00 -0.41 15.39
CA LEU A 177 -0.23 0.21 16.69
C LEU A 177 -1.54 -0.32 17.31
N CYS A 178 -2.65 -0.27 16.57
CA CYS A 178 -3.93 -0.81 17.02
C CYS A 178 -3.85 -2.31 17.32
N THR A 179 -3.13 -3.07 16.49
CA THR A 179 -2.91 -4.51 16.72
C THR A 179 -2.19 -4.77 18.03
N MET A 180 -1.12 -4.03 18.32
CA MET A 180 -0.38 -4.15 19.58
C MET A 180 -1.30 -3.87 20.79
N LEU A 181 -2.05 -2.77 20.75
CA LEU A 181 -2.95 -2.38 21.83
C LEU A 181 -4.01 -3.45 22.08
N GLN A 182 -4.67 -3.93 21.04
CA GLN A 182 -5.70 -4.95 21.14
C GLN A 182 -5.14 -6.32 21.56
N ALA A 183 -4.00 -6.75 21.02
CA ALA A 183 -3.36 -8.02 21.34
C ALA A 183 -2.88 -8.09 22.79
N LEU A 184 -2.46 -6.97 23.37
CA LEU A 184 -2.04 -6.91 24.77
C LEU A 184 -3.24 -6.71 25.73
N GLY A 185 -4.44 -6.49 25.20
CA GLY A 185 -5.63 -6.20 26.02
C GLY A 185 -5.49 -4.92 26.84
N GLY A 186 -4.56 -4.05 26.42
CA GLY A 186 -4.28 -2.78 27.04
C GLY A 186 -4.92 -1.64 26.26
N GLY A 187 -5.17 -0.56 26.95
CA GLY A 187 -5.62 0.68 26.35
C GLY A 187 -4.45 1.59 25.99
N ASP A 188 -4.78 2.86 25.87
CA ASP A 188 -3.85 3.90 25.46
C ASP A 188 -2.71 4.15 26.49
N GLU A 189 -2.79 3.59 27.68
CA GLU A 189 -1.74 3.62 28.71
C GLU A 189 -0.44 2.95 28.28
N LEU A 190 -0.47 2.05 27.29
CA LEU A 190 0.72 1.41 26.72
C LEU A 190 1.51 2.33 25.77
N LEU A 191 0.86 3.37 25.23
CA LEU A 191 1.49 4.26 24.24
C LEU A 191 2.67 5.04 24.80
N PRO A 192 2.63 5.64 26.03
CA PRO A 192 3.78 6.33 26.59
C PRO A 192 5.00 5.43 26.77
N GLU A 193 4.82 4.19 27.23
CA GLU A 193 5.89 3.22 27.43
C GLU A 193 6.52 2.81 26.09
N PHE A 194 5.68 2.48 25.10
CA PHE A 194 6.15 2.15 23.76
C PHE A 194 6.93 3.32 23.14
N ARG A 195 6.40 4.54 23.18
CA ARG A 195 7.11 5.74 22.70
C ARG A 195 8.42 5.97 23.41
N GLN A 196 8.50 5.77 24.73
CA GLN A 196 9.73 5.88 25.47
C GLN A 196 10.79 4.90 24.97
N ASN A 197 10.38 3.66 24.65
CA ASN A 197 11.29 2.64 24.11
C ASN A 197 11.75 2.93 22.68
N LEU A 198 10.99 3.70 21.89
CA LEU A 198 11.43 4.13 20.57
C LEU A 198 12.56 5.17 20.62
N GLU A 199 12.70 5.95 21.69
CA GLU A 199 13.70 7.05 21.83
C GLU A 199 13.73 7.98 20.61
N GLY A 200 12.56 8.28 20.04
CA GLY A 200 12.43 9.14 18.87
C GLY A 200 12.84 8.53 17.54
N LYS A 201 13.14 7.24 17.48
CA LYS A 201 13.47 6.52 16.24
C LYS A 201 12.20 6.14 15.47
N ILE A 202 11.47 7.18 15.06
CA ILE A 202 10.25 7.06 14.27
C ILE A 202 10.60 7.30 12.81
N LEU A 203 10.19 6.37 11.94
CA LEU A 203 10.55 6.34 10.52
C LEU A 203 9.38 6.87 9.66
N PRO A 204 9.65 7.39 8.45
CA PRO A 204 8.59 7.93 7.60
C PRO A 204 7.72 6.84 6.95
N SER A 205 8.22 5.62 6.77
CA SER A 205 7.46 4.54 6.15
C SER A 205 7.76 3.17 6.76
N SER A 206 6.81 2.23 6.61
CA SER A 206 6.99 0.83 7.03
C SER A 206 8.06 0.09 6.20
N GLY A 207 8.34 0.53 4.98
CA GLY A 207 9.45 0.03 4.17
C GLY A 207 10.82 0.35 4.76
N ASP A 208 10.97 1.53 5.36
CA ASP A 208 12.23 1.95 6.01
C ASP A 208 12.56 1.13 7.26
N VAL A 209 11.57 0.50 7.88
CA VAL A 209 11.77 -0.37 9.05
C VAL A 209 12.69 -1.54 8.69
N VAL A 210 12.43 -2.21 7.57
CA VAL A 210 13.20 -3.39 7.15
C VAL A 210 14.66 -3.03 6.87
N SER A 211 14.93 -1.99 6.10
CA SER A 211 16.30 -1.54 5.82
C SER A 211 17.02 -1.08 7.09
N THR A 212 16.33 -0.33 7.97
CA THR A 212 16.89 0.15 9.25
C THR A 212 17.34 -1.00 10.16
N VAL A 213 16.53 -2.09 10.22
CA VAL A 213 16.88 -3.29 10.99
C VAL A 213 17.98 -4.08 10.29
N ALA A 214 17.91 -4.26 8.97
CA ALA A 214 18.91 -5.00 8.19
C ALA A 214 20.31 -4.36 8.30
N GLU A 215 20.39 -3.04 8.26
CA GLU A 215 21.61 -2.26 8.43
C GLU A 215 22.13 -2.23 9.89
N GLY A 216 21.36 -2.71 10.86
CA GLY A 216 21.72 -2.73 12.28
C GLY A 216 21.59 -1.39 12.99
N LYS A 217 20.93 -0.40 12.41
CA LYS A 217 20.60 0.87 13.07
C LYS A 217 19.59 0.67 14.20
N CYS A 218 18.69 -0.30 14.02
CA CYS A 218 17.83 -0.86 15.05
C CYS A 218 17.99 -2.38 15.06
N TYR A 219 17.61 -3.02 16.16
CA TYR A 219 17.79 -4.46 16.34
C TYR A 219 16.52 -5.24 16.03
N ILE A 220 15.38 -4.64 16.33
CA ILE A 220 14.04 -5.16 16.07
C ILE A 220 13.21 -4.10 15.36
N GLY A 221 12.13 -4.51 14.73
CA GLY A 221 11.19 -3.59 14.08
C GLY A 221 9.80 -4.18 13.93
N VAL A 222 8.85 -3.34 13.62
CA VAL A 222 7.47 -3.70 13.33
C VAL A 222 7.14 -3.33 11.90
N THR A 223 6.66 -4.29 11.12
CA THR A 223 6.28 -4.08 9.72
C THR A 223 5.18 -5.05 9.31
N VAL A 224 4.82 -5.10 8.05
CA VAL A 224 3.92 -6.11 7.49
C VAL A 224 4.71 -7.23 6.81
N GLU A 225 4.11 -8.40 6.74
CA GLU A 225 4.76 -9.64 6.34
C GLU A 225 5.37 -9.56 4.93
N ASP A 226 4.66 -9.00 3.94
CA ASP A 226 5.12 -8.89 2.57
C ASP A 226 6.42 -8.09 2.43
N ILE A 227 6.55 -6.98 3.19
CA ILE A 227 7.77 -6.17 3.21
C ILE A 227 8.93 -6.95 3.85
N ALA A 228 8.66 -7.68 4.92
CA ALA A 228 9.68 -8.50 5.57
C ALA A 228 10.15 -9.66 4.68
N LEU A 229 9.22 -10.33 3.99
CA LEU A 229 9.54 -11.42 3.06
C LEU A 229 10.33 -10.90 1.85
N SER A 230 9.98 -9.74 1.29
CA SER A 230 10.73 -9.09 0.22
C SER A 230 12.17 -8.83 0.66
N GLY A 231 12.38 -8.25 1.87
CA GLY A 231 13.72 -8.02 2.38
C GLY A 231 14.54 -9.32 2.58
N ILE A 232 13.89 -10.42 3.00
CA ILE A 232 14.55 -11.73 3.10
C ILE A 232 14.93 -12.25 1.70
N ALA A 233 14.06 -12.10 0.72
CA ALA A 233 14.33 -12.50 -0.68
C ALA A 233 15.49 -11.70 -1.28
N GLU A 234 15.64 -10.42 -0.92
CA GLU A 234 16.77 -9.55 -1.27
C GLU A 234 18.06 -9.90 -0.52
N GLY A 235 18.02 -10.84 0.42
CA GLY A 235 19.20 -11.30 1.17
C GLY A 235 19.51 -10.51 2.43
N TYR A 236 18.57 -9.74 2.97
CA TYR A 236 18.73 -9.04 4.24
C TYR A 236 18.82 -10.02 5.40
N ASN A 237 19.67 -9.70 6.37
CA ASN A 237 19.88 -10.55 7.55
C ASN A 237 18.82 -10.28 8.63
N ILE A 238 17.58 -10.52 8.29
CA ILE A 238 16.42 -10.38 9.17
C ILE A 238 15.68 -11.72 9.31
N ALA A 239 14.91 -11.86 10.38
CA ALA A 239 13.96 -12.96 10.56
C ALA A 239 12.63 -12.40 11.06
N ILE A 240 11.54 -13.08 10.67
CA ILE A 240 10.17 -12.73 11.04
C ILE A 240 9.81 -13.41 12.35
N VAL A 241 9.07 -12.68 13.19
CA VAL A 241 8.42 -13.20 14.40
C VAL A 241 6.94 -12.85 14.33
N TYR A 242 6.11 -13.87 14.32
CA TYR A 242 4.67 -13.71 14.53
C TYR A 242 4.45 -13.61 16.04
N PRO A 243 3.84 -12.53 16.54
CA PRO A 243 3.68 -12.31 17.97
C PRO A 243 2.91 -13.45 18.64
N LYS A 244 3.42 -13.90 19.80
CA LYS A 244 2.81 -15.00 20.58
C LYS A 244 1.44 -14.63 21.15
N GLU A 245 1.15 -13.36 21.32
CA GLU A 245 -0.15 -12.84 21.76
C GLU A 245 -1.19 -12.86 20.64
N GLY A 246 -0.75 -13.19 19.42
CA GLY A 246 -1.54 -13.08 18.20
C GLY A 246 -1.26 -11.77 17.46
N THR A 247 -1.63 -11.73 16.19
CA THR A 247 -1.49 -10.55 15.35
C THR A 247 -2.76 -10.29 14.55
N SER A 248 -2.87 -9.13 13.93
CA SER A 248 -3.90 -8.88 12.93
C SER A 248 -3.44 -9.29 11.54
N ALA A 249 -4.41 -9.60 10.69
CA ALA A 249 -4.22 -9.82 9.27
C ALA A 249 -5.26 -8.98 8.54
N ILE A 250 -5.08 -7.66 8.60
CA ILE A 250 -6.03 -6.72 8.03
C ILE A 250 -5.88 -6.70 6.52
N PRO A 251 -6.99 -6.78 5.77
CA PRO A 251 -6.93 -6.68 4.34
C PRO A 251 -6.40 -5.32 3.89
N ASP A 252 -5.66 -5.34 2.81
CA ASP A 252 -5.40 -4.15 2.02
C ASP A 252 -6.55 -3.95 1.04
N GLY A 253 -6.95 -2.72 0.80
CA GLY A 253 -8.17 -2.41 0.07
C GLY A 253 -7.95 -1.54 -1.16
N ALA A 254 -8.95 -1.56 -2.03
CA ALA A 254 -9.15 -0.60 -3.11
C ALA A 254 -10.51 0.07 -2.93
N ALA A 255 -10.60 1.37 -3.15
CA ALA A 255 -11.83 2.13 -2.96
C ALA A 255 -12.03 3.17 -4.07
N ILE A 256 -13.22 3.21 -4.66
CA ILE A 256 -13.57 4.13 -5.75
C ILE A 256 -13.96 5.48 -5.15
N VAL A 257 -13.29 6.55 -5.57
CA VAL A 257 -13.58 7.89 -5.07
C VAL A 257 -14.94 8.39 -5.56
N ASN A 258 -15.67 9.09 -4.69
CA ASN A 258 -16.95 9.68 -5.04
C ASN A 258 -16.80 10.65 -6.22
N ASN A 259 -17.73 10.52 -7.18
CA ASN A 259 -17.78 11.39 -8.37
C ASN A 259 -16.48 11.39 -9.21
N CYS A 260 -15.68 10.34 -9.15
CA CYS A 260 -14.48 10.20 -9.97
C CYS A 260 -14.82 10.23 -11.48
N ALA A 261 -13.85 10.64 -12.29
CA ALA A 261 -14.07 10.84 -13.73
C ALA A 261 -14.15 9.50 -14.50
N HIS A 262 -13.40 8.47 -14.06
CA HIS A 262 -13.24 7.22 -14.81
C HIS A 262 -13.78 6.01 -14.04
N ARG A 263 -15.03 6.12 -13.56
CA ARG A 263 -15.66 5.11 -12.70
C ARG A 263 -15.64 3.71 -13.31
N GLU A 264 -15.98 3.55 -14.58
CA GLU A 264 -16.02 2.24 -15.26
C GLU A 264 -14.61 1.57 -15.27
N ASN A 265 -13.56 2.35 -15.47
CA ASN A 265 -12.19 1.83 -15.43
C ASN A 265 -11.77 1.49 -14.00
N ALA A 266 -12.22 2.24 -12.98
CA ALA A 266 -11.99 1.93 -11.58
C ALA A 266 -12.68 0.63 -11.15
N GLU A 267 -13.93 0.41 -11.58
CA GLU A 267 -14.66 -0.85 -11.37
C GLU A 267 -13.96 -2.03 -12.05
N ALA A 268 -13.54 -1.85 -13.31
CA ALA A 268 -12.78 -2.87 -14.04
C ALA A 268 -11.43 -3.20 -13.35
N PHE A 269 -10.76 -2.21 -12.76
CA PHE A 269 -9.53 -2.42 -12.00
C PHE A 269 -9.77 -3.24 -10.73
N ILE A 270 -10.85 -2.97 -9.99
CA ILE A 270 -11.24 -3.77 -8.82
C ILE A 270 -11.56 -5.21 -9.22
N ASP A 271 -12.33 -5.42 -10.30
CA ASP A 271 -12.62 -6.77 -10.79
C ASP A 271 -11.34 -7.50 -11.22
N PHE A 272 -10.40 -6.79 -11.85
CA PHE A 272 -9.10 -7.34 -12.20
C PHE A 272 -8.30 -7.77 -10.96
N LEU A 273 -8.25 -6.94 -9.89
CA LEU A 273 -7.56 -7.30 -8.64
C LEU A 273 -8.10 -8.59 -8.02
N LEU A 274 -9.41 -8.82 -8.10
CA LEU A 274 -10.07 -10.01 -7.55
C LEU A 274 -10.15 -11.18 -8.52
N SER A 275 -9.69 -11.01 -9.76
CA SER A 275 -9.70 -12.09 -10.75
C SER A 275 -8.88 -13.30 -10.25
N PRO A 276 -9.27 -14.54 -10.64
CA PRO A 276 -8.56 -15.74 -10.23
C PRO A 276 -7.07 -15.71 -10.53
N ASP A 277 -6.71 -15.13 -11.67
CA ASP A 277 -5.33 -15.05 -12.11
C ASP A 277 -4.52 -14.08 -11.24
N MET A 278 -5.08 -12.89 -10.96
CA MET A 278 -4.40 -11.89 -10.13
C MET A 278 -4.25 -12.38 -8.70
N GLN A 279 -5.31 -12.98 -8.13
CA GLN A 279 -5.27 -13.52 -6.77
C GLN A 279 -4.24 -14.67 -6.60
N ARG A 280 -3.96 -15.42 -7.67
CA ARG A 280 -2.87 -16.42 -7.68
C ARG A 280 -1.49 -15.78 -7.77
N LEU A 281 -1.35 -14.66 -8.50
CA LEU A 281 -0.08 -13.97 -8.69
C LEU A 281 0.37 -13.15 -7.45
N LEU A 282 -0.56 -12.71 -6.60
CA LEU A 282 -0.22 -11.90 -5.40
C LEU A 282 0.83 -12.56 -4.50
N PRO A 283 0.71 -13.84 -4.09
CA PRO A 283 1.73 -14.49 -3.28
C PRO A 283 3.05 -14.68 -4.01
N GLU A 284 3.01 -15.00 -5.30
CA GLU A 284 4.19 -15.33 -6.09
C GLU A 284 5.06 -14.10 -6.39
N LEU A 285 4.43 -12.97 -6.74
CA LEU A 285 5.14 -11.77 -7.19
C LEU A 285 5.38 -10.76 -6.07
N MET A 286 4.48 -10.70 -5.08
CA MET A 286 4.45 -9.62 -4.09
C MET A 286 4.51 -10.12 -2.65
N HIS A 287 4.63 -11.43 -2.44
CA HIS A 287 4.56 -12.05 -1.11
C HIS A 287 3.29 -11.69 -0.32
N ARG A 288 2.22 -11.31 -1.02
CA ARG A 288 0.94 -10.92 -0.43
C ARG A 288 -0.02 -12.09 -0.40
N ARG A 289 -0.76 -12.21 0.67
CA ARG A 289 -1.76 -13.26 0.81
C ARG A 289 -3.05 -12.86 0.11
N SER A 290 -3.71 -13.83 -0.51
CA SER A 290 -5.02 -13.64 -1.13
C SER A 290 -6.11 -13.41 -0.08
N VAL A 291 -7.15 -12.66 -0.43
CA VAL A 291 -8.40 -12.54 0.37
C VAL A 291 -9.43 -13.62 0.04
N CYS A 292 -9.13 -14.49 -0.92
CA CYS A 292 -10.06 -15.50 -1.41
C CYS A 292 -10.04 -16.77 -0.54
N THR A 293 -11.08 -17.57 -0.68
CA THR A 293 -11.41 -18.76 0.12
C THR A 293 -10.36 -19.85 0.21
N ASP A 294 -9.28 -19.76 -0.57
CA ASP A 294 -8.20 -20.74 -0.62
C ASP A 294 -6.96 -20.31 0.18
N ALA A 295 -7.07 -19.21 0.94
CA ALA A 295 -5.91 -18.57 1.57
C ALA A 295 -5.82 -18.89 3.07
N ASP A 296 -5.19 -20.00 3.42
CA ASP A 296 -4.78 -20.24 4.80
C ASP A 296 -3.64 -19.28 5.19
N ILE A 297 -3.81 -18.58 6.34
CA ILE A 297 -2.75 -17.76 6.92
C ILE A 297 -1.83 -18.68 7.74
N THR A 298 -0.85 -19.27 7.07
CA THR A 298 0.15 -20.16 7.67
C THR A 298 1.55 -19.55 7.62
N LYS A 299 2.39 -19.89 8.59
CA LYS A 299 3.83 -19.56 8.58
C LYS A 299 4.56 -20.43 7.55
N ALA A 300 5.83 -20.11 7.28
CA ALA A 300 6.67 -20.87 6.38
C ALA A 300 6.83 -22.36 6.79
N ASP A 301 6.69 -22.68 8.08
CA ASP A 301 6.73 -24.06 8.59
C ASP A 301 5.38 -24.79 8.51
N GLY A 302 4.36 -24.18 7.92
CA GLY A 302 3.01 -24.72 7.79
C GLY A 302 2.12 -24.57 9.02
N SER A 303 2.62 -24.04 10.14
CA SER A 303 1.79 -23.78 11.31
C SER A 303 0.91 -22.54 11.09
N ALA A 304 -0.30 -22.55 11.69
CA ALA A 304 -1.21 -21.41 11.61
C ALA A 304 -0.61 -20.16 12.27
N VAL A 305 -0.85 -18.99 11.67
CA VAL A 305 -0.62 -17.70 12.34
C VAL A 305 -1.76 -17.49 13.34
N MET A 306 -1.42 -17.22 14.60
CA MET A 306 -2.43 -16.86 15.58
C MET A 306 -2.93 -15.45 15.33
N LEU A 307 -4.20 -15.32 14.97
CA LEU A 307 -4.85 -14.03 14.77
C LEU A 307 -5.60 -13.62 16.04
N ILE A 308 -5.63 -12.32 16.30
CA ILE A 308 -6.52 -11.69 17.27
C ILE A 308 -7.88 -11.43 16.61
N ASP A 309 -8.91 -11.30 17.41
CA ASP A 309 -10.19 -10.73 16.97
C ASP A 309 -10.04 -9.20 16.89
N TYR A 310 -9.54 -8.74 15.73
CA TYR A 310 -9.23 -7.34 15.53
C TYR A 310 -10.51 -6.52 15.32
N ASP A 311 -10.78 -5.60 16.27
CA ASP A 311 -11.91 -4.68 16.16
C ASP A 311 -11.60 -3.54 15.18
N LEU A 312 -11.94 -3.80 13.90
CA LEU A 312 -11.77 -2.84 12.81
C LEU A 312 -12.62 -1.59 13.02
N ALA A 313 -13.84 -1.75 13.54
CA ALA A 313 -14.74 -0.62 13.77
C ALA A 313 -14.20 0.31 14.85
N ALA A 314 -13.69 -0.24 15.96
CA ALA A 314 -13.04 0.54 17.01
C ALA A 314 -11.76 1.22 16.49
N ALA A 315 -10.93 0.54 15.71
CA ALA A 315 -9.72 1.10 15.13
C ALA A 315 -10.03 2.29 14.19
N SER A 316 -11.02 2.13 13.31
CA SER A 316 -11.43 3.19 12.38
C SER A 316 -12.06 4.39 13.11
N ALA A 317 -13.03 4.16 14.00
CA ALA A 317 -13.73 5.22 14.73
C ALA A 317 -12.81 5.93 15.74
N GLY A 318 -11.90 5.19 16.39
CA GLY A 318 -10.96 5.68 17.38
C GLY A 318 -9.71 6.37 16.82
N ARG A 319 -9.54 6.41 15.49
CA ARG A 319 -8.30 6.87 14.86
C ARG A 319 -7.80 8.23 15.36
N GLY A 320 -8.66 9.22 15.38
CA GLY A 320 -8.29 10.58 15.80
C GLY A 320 -7.79 10.63 17.25
N GLU A 321 -8.43 9.91 18.15
CA GLU A 321 -8.06 9.84 19.56
C GLU A 321 -6.74 9.06 19.75
N THR A 322 -6.61 7.89 19.14
CA THR A 322 -5.38 7.08 19.22
C THR A 322 -4.16 7.87 18.71
N LEU A 323 -4.29 8.58 17.58
CA LEU A 323 -3.21 9.43 17.06
C LEU A 323 -2.94 10.65 17.94
N ARG A 324 -3.96 11.25 18.54
CA ARG A 324 -3.78 12.35 19.51
C ARG A 324 -2.97 11.88 20.72
N LEU A 325 -3.30 10.72 21.27
CA LEU A 325 -2.58 10.11 22.39
C LEU A 325 -1.17 9.67 21.99
N TRP A 326 -1.02 9.08 20.82
CA TRP A 326 0.29 8.79 20.22
C TRP A 326 1.18 10.03 20.17
N ASN A 327 0.64 11.20 19.85
CA ASN A 327 1.37 12.46 19.79
C ASN A 327 1.65 13.09 21.17
N GLY A 328 1.25 12.44 22.26
CA GLY A 328 1.49 12.91 23.64
C GLY A 328 0.36 13.78 24.21
N GLY A 329 -0.83 13.74 23.60
CA GLY A 329 -2.03 14.33 24.20
C GLY A 329 -2.39 13.59 25.50
N ALA A 330 -2.91 14.32 26.52
CA ALA A 330 -3.43 13.69 27.73
C ALA A 330 -4.70 12.88 27.39
N ALA A 331 -4.91 11.73 28.05
CA ALA A 331 -6.19 11.06 28.00
C ALA A 331 -7.29 11.98 28.52
N GLY A 332 -8.39 12.13 27.77
CA GLY A 332 -9.51 13.00 28.10
C GLY A 332 -10.40 12.44 29.21
#